data_5f212cd82ea0fddc5b4aabc9609fec03
#
_entry.id   5f212cd82ea0fddc5b4aabc9609fec03
#
_cell.length_a   1.000
_cell.length_b   1.000
_cell.length_c   1.000
_cell.angle_alpha   90.00
_cell.angle_beta   90.00
_cell.angle_gamma   90.00
#
_symmetry.space_group_name_H-M   'P 1'
#
loop_
_entity.id
_entity.type
_entity.pdbx_description
1 polymer ?
#
loop_
_entity_poly.entity_id
_entity_poly.type
_entity_poly.pdbx_seq_one_letter_code
_entity_poly.pdbx_strand_id
1 'polypeptide(L)'
;MKRKKNYPLYETTVFRDFRVMTEQAADLHGNDTAFSYKNNPNDAETVKISFNQARENIRNFGTECIAMGLRDKKCAIIGTGSVGWIYSYFALMSIGAVTVPIDKELPANEMASIISRAECTAVFYGAEIGGKLD
;
A
#
# COMPACT_ATOMS: atom_id res chain seq x y z
N MET A 1 -30.54 14.40 -19.33
CA MET A 1 -30.27 12.98 -18.98
C MET A 1 -31.07 12.63 -17.73
N LYS A 2 -32.13 11.80 -17.80
CA LYS A 2 -32.95 11.43 -16.64
C LYS A 2 -32.17 10.49 -15.75
N ARG A 3 -31.83 10.90 -14.51
CA ARG A 3 -31.28 10.00 -13.47
C ARG A 3 -32.27 8.85 -13.24
N LYS A 4 -31.83 7.61 -13.44
CA LYS A 4 -32.60 6.43 -13.02
C LYS A 4 -32.71 6.45 -11.50
N LYS A 5 -33.91 6.58 -10.98
CA LYS A 5 -34.22 6.81 -9.56
C LYS A 5 -34.07 5.57 -8.66
N ASN A 6 -33.77 4.39 -9.18
CA ASN A 6 -33.62 3.15 -8.40
C ASN A 6 -32.44 2.35 -8.94
N TYR A 7 -31.21 2.76 -8.57
CA TYR A 7 -30.06 1.90 -8.68
C TYR A 7 -30.00 1.07 -7.39
N PRO A 8 -30.11 -0.25 -7.42
CA PRO A 8 -29.86 -1.02 -6.21
C PRO A 8 -28.41 -0.77 -5.80
N LEU A 9 -28.21 -0.14 -4.65
CA LEU A 9 -26.89 -0.05 -4.04
C LEU A 9 -26.56 -1.43 -3.49
N TYR A 10 -25.37 -1.93 -3.79
CA TYR A 10 -24.88 -3.14 -3.16
C TYR A 10 -24.72 -2.89 -1.65
N GLU A 11 -25.00 -3.92 -0.85
CA GLU A 11 -24.63 -3.86 0.56
C GLU A 11 -23.13 -3.65 0.69
N THR A 12 -22.74 -2.66 1.47
CA THR A 12 -21.33 -2.32 1.69
C THR A 12 -20.94 -2.66 3.12
N THR A 13 -19.77 -3.23 3.29
CA THR A 13 -19.18 -3.47 4.60
C THR A 13 -18.47 -2.20 5.07
N VAL A 14 -18.76 -1.78 6.30
CA VAL A 14 -18.01 -0.68 6.94
C VAL A 14 -16.80 -1.29 7.65
N PHE A 15 -15.61 -0.88 7.23
CA PHE A 15 -14.37 -1.29 7.86
C PHE A 15 -13.96 -0.29 8.94
N ARG A 16 -13.60 -0.80 10.10
CA ARG A 16 -13.11 0.05 11.20
C ARG A 16 -11.70 0.60 10.92
N ASP A 17 -10.86 -0.22 10.32
CA ASP A 17 -9.47 0.09 9.99
C ASP A 17 -8.99 -0.78 8.81
N PHE A 18 -7.79 -0.45 8.30
CA PHE A 18 -7.20 -1.17 7.16
C PHE A 18 -6.86 -2.64 7.47
N ARG A 19 -6.52 -2.95 8.70
CA ARG A 19 -6.27 -4.34 9.10
C ARG A 19 -7.53 -5.18 8.99
N VAL A 20 -8.65 -4.68 9.53
CA VAL A 20 -9.95 -5.38 9.41
C VAL A 20 -10.34 -5.54 7.96
N MET A 21 -10.11 -4.54 7.12
CA MET A 21 -10.41 -4.62 5.68
C MET A 21 -9.61 -5.73 5.00
N THR A 22 -8.29 -5.80 5.23
CA THR A 22 -7.44 -6.83 4.61
C THR A 22 -7.75 -8.24 5.10
N GLU A 23 -8.07 -8.40 6.39
CA GLU A 23 -8.50 -9.67 6.96
C GLU A 23 -9.81 -10.15 6.34
N GLN A 24 -10.83 -9.31 6.33
CA GLN A 24 -12.13 -9.66 5.76
C GLN A 24 -12.06 -9.94 4.26
N ALA A 25 -11.24 -9.19 3.51
CA ALA A 25 -11.04 -9.45 2.09
C ALA A 25 -10.44 -10.85 1.87
N ALA A 26 -9.47 -11.25 2.68
CA ALA A 26 -8.89 -12.58 2.60
C ALA A 26 -9.85 -13.68 3.06
N ASP A 27 -10.66 -13.43 4.08
CA ASP A 27 -11.68 -14.38 4.54
C ASP A 27 -12.78 -14.59 3.49
N LEU A 28 -13.12 -13.54 2.72
CA LEU A 28 -14.16 -13.60 1.70
C LEU A 28 -13.68 -14.21 0.39
N HIS A 29 -12.45 -13.89 -0.03
CA HIS A 29 -11.93 -14.21 -1.36
C HIS A 29 -10.80 -15.24 -1.35
N GLY A 30 -10.16 -15.48 -0.22
CA GLY A 30 -9.23 -16.58 0.02
C GLY A 30 -8.17 -16.76 -1.07
N ASN A 31 -8.34 -17.79 -1.88
CA ASN A 31 -7.40 -18.15 -2.95
C ASN A 31 -7.66 -17.44 -4.29
N ASP A 32 -8.70 -16.61 -4.37
CA ASP A 32 -8.90 -15.77 -5.56
C ASP A 32 -7.74 -14.82 -5.77
N THR A 33 -7.52 -14.40 -7.01
CA THR A 33 -6.43 -13.49 -7.36
C THR A 33 -6.73 -12.08 -6.87
N ALA A 34 -5.92 -11.59 -5.92
CA ALA A 34 -5.95 -10.21 -5.46
C ALA A 34 -5.13 -9.27 -6.37
N PHE A 35 -3.95 -9.70 -6.78
CA PHE A 35 -3.05 -8.93 -7.64
C PHE A 35 -2.53 -9.78 -8.80
N SER A 36 -2.35 -9.12 -9.93
CA SER A 36 -1.80 -9.73 -11.15
C SER A 36 -0.86 -8.72 -11.80
N TYR A 37 0.39 -9.11 -12.02
CA TYR A 37 1.40 -8.24 -12.62
C TYR A 37 2.43 -9.04 -13.41
N LYS A 38 3.23 -8.34 -14.23
CA LYS A 38 4.37 -8.90 -14.93
C LYS A 38 5.65 -8.28 -14.37
N ASN A 39 6.70 -9.08 -14.16
CA ASN A 39 8.00 -8.57 -13.74
C ASN A 39 8.62 -7.67 -14.82
N ASN A 40 8.47 -8.09 -16.09
CA ASN A 40 8.82 -7.28 -17.24
C ASN A 40 7.60 -7.20 -18.19
N PRO A 41 7.40 -6.07 -18.90
CA PRO A 41 6.25 -5.92 -19.81
C PRO A 41 6.14 -7.02 -20.88
N ASN A 42 7.29 -7.56 -21.30
CA ASN A 42 7.39 -8.59 -22.36
C ASN A 42 7.30 -10.02 -21.84
N ASP A 43 7.17 -10.23 -20.53
CA ASP A 43 7.03 -11.58 -19.99
C ASP A 43 5.77 -12.26 -20.53
N ALA A 44 5.87 -13.52 -20.92
CA ALA A 44 4.70 -14.31 -21.34
C ALA A 44 3.82 -14.63 -20.14
N GLU A 45 4.41 -14.83 -18.98
CA GLU A 45 3.71 -15.21 -17.76
C GLU A 45 3.36 -13.99 -16.90
N THR A 46 2.24 -14.14 -16.21
CA THR A 46 1.74 -13.16 -15.25
C THR A 46 1.86 -13.74 -13.84
N VAL A 47 2.51 -13.02 -12.95
CA VAL A 47 2.53 -13.35 -11.52
C VAL A 47 1.16 -13.07 -10.93
N LYS A 48 0.59 -14.03 -10.23
CA LYS A 48 -0.69 -13.88 -9.51
C LYS A 48 -0.46 -14.07 -8.02
N ILE A 49 -1.09 -13.23 -7.24
CA ILE A 49 -1.05 -13.26 -5.77
C ILE A 49 -2.48 -13.36 -5.28
N SER A 50 -2.78 -14.35 -4.44
CA SER A 50 -4.10 -14.51 -3.85
C SER A 50 -4.34 -13.51 -2.70
N PHE A 51 -5.60 -13.35 -2.30
CA PHE A 51 -5.95 -12.55 -1.12
C PHE A 51 -5.29 -13.10 0.15
N ASN A 52 -5.21 -14.42 0.32
CA ASN A 52 -4.51 -15.03 1.45
C ASN A 52 -3.02 -14.68 1.46
N GLN A 53 -2.33 -14.79 0.33
CA GLN A 53 -0.92 -14.43 0.20
C GLN A 53 -0.69 -12.92 0.44
N ALA A 54 -1.58 -12.08 -0.09
CA ALA A 54 -1.53 -10.64 0.13
C ALA A 54 -1.66 -10.29 1.61
N ARG A 55 -2.63 -10.88 2.31
CA ARG A 55 -2.80 -10.73 3.77
C ARG A 55 -1.54 -11.12 4.54
N GLU A 56 -0.96 -12.27 4.21
CA GLU A 56 0.25 -12.76 4.86
C GLU A 56 1.43 -11.80 4.65
N ASN A 57 1.64 -11.34 3.42
CA ASN A 57 2.72 -10.39 3.10
C ASN A 57 2.53 -9.05 3.84
N ILE A 58 1.30 -8.53 3.89
CA ILE A 58 0.98 -7.30 4.62
C ILE A 58 1.24 -7.48 6.12
N ARG A 59 0.84 -8.61 6.71
CA ARG A 59 1.07 -8.92 8.13
C ARG A 59 2.56 -9.03 8.46
N ASN A 60 3.31 -9.77 7.65
CA ASN A 60 4.75 -9.96 7.85
C ASN A 60 5.48 -8.63 7.77
N PHE A 61 5.20 -7.83 6.74
CA PHE A 61 5.81 -6.51 6.61
C PHE A 61 5.40 -5.57 7.76
N GLY A 62 4.14 -5.59 8.18
CA GLY A 62 3.67 -4.83 9.34
C GLY A 62 4.36 -5.25 10.64
N THR A 63 4.63 -6.54 10.82
CA THR A 63 5.36 -7.05 11.99
C THR A 63 6.79 -6.52 12.03
N GLU A 64 7.49 -6.53 10.89
CA GLU A 64 8.83 -5.94 10.78
C GLU A 64 8.81 -4.43 11.05
N CYS A 65 7.82 -3.70 10.52
CA CYS A 65 7.65 -2.28 10.82
C CYS A 65 7.43 -2.01 12.31
N ILE A 66 6.70 -2.88 13.01
CA ILE A 66 6.54 -2.77 14.48
C ILE A 66 7.89 -3.01 15.17
N ALA A 67 8.66 -4.02 14.76
CA ALA A 67 9.98 -4.31 15.32
C ALA A 67 10.96 -3.15 15.11
N MET A 68 10.82 -2.41 14.00
CA MET A 68 11.55 -1.17 13.73
C MET A 68 11.05 0.04 14.53
N GLY A 69 10.03 -0.09 15.37
CA GLY A 69 9.47 0.98 16.19
C GLY A 69 8.60 1.99 15.42
N LEU A 70 8.04 1.60 14.28
CA LEU A 70 7.27 2.49 13.40
C LEU A 70 5.77 2.57 13.72
N ARG A 71 5.29 1.88 14.75
CA ARG A 71 3.92 2.04 15.23
C ARG A 71 3.68 3.51 15.62
N ASP A 72 2.54 4.05 15.16
CA ASP A 72 2.12 5.44 15.43
C ASP A 72 3.11 6.51 14.92
N LYS A 73 4.05 6.13 14.03
CA LYS A 73 5.00 7.05 13.41
C LYS A 73 4.51 7.50 12.03
N LYS A 74 5.06 8.61 11.56
CA LYS A 74 4.84 9.10 10.19
C LYS A 74 5.89 8.49 9.27
N CYS A 75 5.45 7.86 8.19
CA CYS A 75 6.31 7.16 7.25
C CYS A 75 6.02 7.62 5.83
N ALA A 76 7.02 8.12 5.12
CA ALA A 76 6.90 8.46 3.72
C ALA A 76 6.95 7.20 2.86
N ILE A 77 6.18 7.19 1.76
CA ILE A 77 6.21 6.14 0.75
C ILE A 77 6.39 6.80 -0.62
N ILE A 78 7.45 6.42 -1.35
CA ILE A 78 7.82 7.00 -2.64
C ILE A 78 8.07 5.85 -3.62
N GLY A 79 7.44 5.86 -4.78
CA GLY A 79 7.73 4.84 -5.79
C GLY A 79 6.63 4.67 -6.82
N THR A 80 6.91 3.79 -7.76
CA THR A 80 5.93 3.38 -8.76
C THR A 80 4.83 2.55 -8.11
N GLY A 81 3.58 2.71 -8.57
CA GLY A 81 2.47 1.86 -8.15
C GLY A 81 2.75 0.39 -8.44
N SER A 82 3.18 -0.33 -7.42
CA SER A 82 3.56 -1.73 -7.46
C SER A 82 2.89 -2.49 -6.32
N VAL A 83 2.94 -3.82 -6.36
CA VAL A 83 2.45 -4.64 -5.25
C VAL A 83 3.22 -4.34 -3.95
N GLY A 84 4.53 -4.11 -4.04
CA GLY A 84 5.34 -3.71 -2.89
C GLY A 84 4.92 -2.36 -2.29
N TRP A 85 4.57 -1.39 -3.15
CA TRP A 85 4.03 -0.10 -2.70
C TRP A 85 2.71 -0.29 -1.93
N ILE A 86 1.81 -1.12 -2.48
CA ILE A 86 0.51 -1.42 -1.86
C ILE A 86 0.71 -2.12 -0.52
N TYR A 87 1.62 -3.11 -0.43
CA TYR A 87 1.92 -3.79 0.83
C TYR A 87 2.46 -2.84 1.88
N SER A 88 3.38 -1.95 1.51
CA SER A 88 3.92 -0.93 2.41
C SER A 88 2.82 -0.02 2.94
N TYR A 89 1.95 0.44 2.06
CA TYR A 89 0.82 1.31 2.43
C TYR A 89 -0.12 0.61 3.42
N PHE A 90 -0.63 -0.58 3.07
CA PHE A 90 -1.59 -1.28 3.91
C PHE A 90 -0.97 -1.77 5.23
N ALA A 91 0.27 -2.21 5.21
CA ALA A 91 0.96 -2.66 6.43
C ALA A 91 1.14 -1.50 7.42
N LEU A 92 1.65 -0.36 6.96
CA LEU A 92 1.83 0.83 7.79
C LEU A 92 0.50 1.32 8.37
N MET A 93 -0.54 1.43 7.54
CA MET A 93 -1.87 1.81 8.02
C MET A 93 -2.45 0.80 9.01
N SER A 94 -2.16 -0.50 8.82
CA SER A 94 -2.65 -1.56 9.72
C SER A 94 -2.00 -1.55 11.10
N ILE A 95 -0.82 -0.98 11.25
CA ILE A 95 -0.13 -0.84 12.54
C ILE A 95 -0.36 0.53 13.21
N GLY A 96 -1.19 1.38 12.63
CA GLY A 96 -1.48 2.71 13.13
C GLY A 96 -0.47 3.79 12.72
N ALA A 97 0.48 3.48 11.83
CA ALA A 97 1.38 4.50 11.28
C ALA A 97 0.62 5.45 10.36
N VAL A 98 1.08 6.69 10.26
CA VAL A 98 0.58 7.68 9.32
C VAL A 98 1.42 7.60 8.05
N THR A 99 0.80 7.19 6.94
CA THR A 99 1.48 7.14 5.64
C THR A 99 1.47 8.51 4.97
N VAL A 100 2.59 8.90 4.40
CA VAL A 100 2.79 10.13 3.63
C VAL A 100 3.21 9.73 2.21
N PRO A 101 2.26 9.47 1.30
CA PRO A 101 2.58 9.20 -0.10
C PRO A 101 3.17 10.43 -0.77
N ILE A 102 4.32 10.27 -1.42
CA ILE A 102 5.03 11.34 -2.13
C ILE A 102 5.16 10.95 -3.59
N ASP A 103 4.88 11.90 -4.48
CA ASP A 103 5.03 11.68 -5.91
C ASP A 103 6.52 11.48 -6.27
N LYS A 104 6.80 10.36 -6.93
CA LYS A 104 8.16 9.99 -7.38
C LYS A 104 8.73 10.92 -8.46
N GLU A 105 7.89 11.67 -9.14
CA GLU A 105 8.32 12.61 -10.20
C GLU A 105 8.81 13.95 -9.63
N LEU A 106 8.59 14.22 -8.34
CA LEU A 106 9.10 15.43 -7.70
C LEU A 106 10.64 15.48 -7.70
N PRO A 107 11.23 16.69 -7.75
CA PRO A 107 12.64 16.88 -7.48
C PRO A 107 13.03 16.46 -6.06
N ALA A 108 14.26 16.01 -5.87
CA ALA A 108 14.77 15.52 -4.57
C ALA A 108 14.59 16.53 -3.42
N ASN A 109 14.85 17.81 -3.70
CA ASN A 109 14.69 18.89 -2.71
C ASN A 109 13.22 19.08 -2.27
N GLU A 110 12.26 18.87 -3.16
CA GLU A 110 10.84 18.94 -2.82
C GLU A 110 10.41 17.71 -2.02
N MET A 111 10.86 16.52 -2.39
CA MET A 111 10.64 15.30 -1.59
C MET A 111 11.19 15.46 -0.18
N ALA A 112 12.45 15.93 -0.05
CA ALA A 112 13.09 16.20 1.24
C ALA A 112 12.31 17.23 2.08
N SER A 113 11.80 18.28 1.44
CA SER A 113 10.96 19.29 2.09
C SER A 113 9.67 18.69 2.65
N ILE A 114 9.00 17.84 1.88
CA ILE A 114 7.77 17.17 2.34
C ILE A 114 8.07 16.22 3.50
N ILE A 115 9.11 15.39 3.39
CA ILE A 115 9.54 14.45 4.42
C ILE A 115 9.82 15.20 5.75
N SER A 116 10.59 16.28 5.66
CA SER A 116 10.95 17.10 6.82
C SER A 116 9.73 17.80 7.44
N ARG A 117 8.89 18.45 6.63
CA ARG A 117 7.68 19.15 7.12
C ARG A 117 6.64 18.20 7.71
N ALA A 118 6.54 17.00 7.15
CA ALA A 118 5.68 15.96 7.70
C ALA A 118 6.29 15.30 8.94
N GLU A 119 7.56 15.56 9.25
CA GLU A 119 8.30 14.92 10.35
C GLU A 119 8.30 13.39 10.22
N CYS A 120 8.56 12.88 9.02
CA CYS A 120 8.60 11.45 8.80
C CYS A 120 9.78 10.79 9.53
N THR A 121 9.51 9.70 10.22
CA THR A 121 10.52 8.90 10.94
C THR A 121 11.24 7.92 10.01
N ALA A 122 10.57 7.49 8.95
CA ALA A 122 11.10 6.53 7.97
C ALA A 122 10.62 6.87 6.56
N VAL A 123 11.39 6.41 5.58
CA VAL A 123 11.05 6.53 4.15
C VAL A 123 11.13 5.15 3.52
N PHE A 124 10.06 4.70 2.91
CA PHE A 124 9.98 3.50 2.09
C PHE A 124 9.98 3.94 0.63
N TYR A 125 10.90 3.44 -0.16
CA TYR A 125 10.99 3.84 -1.56
C TYR A 125 11.30 2.69 -2.49
N GLY A 126 10.83 2.78 -3.73
CA GLY A 126 11.17 1.84 -4.79
C GLY A 126 12.65 1.98 -5.19
N ALA A 127 13.27 0.89 -5.63
CA ALA A 127 14.69 0.88 -6.01
C ALA A 127 15.01 1.93 -7.09
N GLU A 128 14.03 2.28 -7.92
CA GLU A 128 14.14 3.29 -8.97
C GLU A 128 14.31 4.73 -8.42
N ILE A 129 14.06 4.94 -7.13
CA ILE A 129 14.17 6.25 -6.48
C ILE A 129 15.50 6.42 -5.74
N GLY A 130 16.20 5.31 -5.43
CA GLY A 130 17.41 5.35 -4.60
C GLY A 130 18.40 6.43 -5.03
N GLY A 131 18.73 6.52 -6.32
CA GLY A 131 19.66 7.53 -6.83
C GLY A 131 19.17 8.99 -6.77
N LYS A 132 17.92 9.25 -6.37
CA LYS A 132 17.42 10.61 -6.14
C LYS A 132 17.49 11.01 -4.66
N LEU A 133 17.63 10.04 -3.75
CA LEU A 133 17.59 10.27 -2.31
C LEU A 133 18.99 10.25 -1.68
N ASP A 134 20.01 9.83 -2.44
CA ASP A 134 21.43 9.93 -2.10
C ASP A 134 21.93 11.37 -2.38
#